data_501db8384ca750592760bb0718f3a673
#
_entry.id   501db8384ca750592760bb0718f3a673
#
_cell.length_a   1.000
_cell.length_b   1.000
_cell.length_c   1.000
_cell.angle_alpha   90.00
_cell.angle_beta   90.00
_cell.angle_gamma   90.00
#
_symmetry.space_group_name_H-M   'P 1'
#
loop_
_entity.id
_entity.type
_entity.pdbx_description
1 polymer ?
#
loop_
_entity_poly.entity_id
_entity_poly.type
_entity_poly.pdbx_seq_one_letter_code
_entity_poly.pdbx_strand_id
1 'polypeptide(L)'
;MYITDNYDVVVIGAGHAGVEAALAAARLGGRTLLATLSLDNIALMPCNPSVGGPAKGHLVREIDALGGQMGLTADEACIQMRLLNTGKGYAVHALRAQADKPFYHTLMKQVVENQENLDVKQLMIDRLLVENGAVVGVEAETGEVFEAKCVI
;
A
#
# COMPACT_ATOMS: atom_id res chain seq x y z
N MET A 1 17.53 20.11 -15.10
CA MET A 1 16.80 19.07 -14.36
C MET A 1 17.57 18.81 -13.07
N TYR A 2 17.00 19.10 -11.94
CA TYR A 2 17.67 18.89 -10.63
C TYR A 2 17.18 17.57 -10.05
N ILE A 3 18.08 16.59 -9.89
CA ILE A 3 17.80 15.37 -9.14
C ILE A 3 17.62 15.77 -7.70
N THR A 4 16.44 15.53 -7.16
CA THR A 4 16.13 15.88 -5.76
C THR A 4 16.62 14.78 -4.82
N ASP A 5 16.43 13.51 -5.21
CA ASP A 5 16.86 12.35 -4.43
C ASP A 5 16.85 11.07 -5.30
N ASN A 6 17.40 9.96 -4.76
CA ASN A 6 17.44 8.68 -5.44
C ASN A 6 16.88 7.57 -4.54
N TYR A 7 16.21 6.61 -5.14
CA TYR A 7 15.57 5.48 -4.47
C TYR A 7 15.84 4.18 -5.22
N ASP A 8 15.69 3.07 -4.56
CA ASP A 8 15.65 1.76 -5.21
C ASP A 8 14.28 1.54 -5.84
N VAL A 9 13.22 1.94 -5.13
CA VAL A 9 11.84 1.79 -5.58
C VAL A 9 11.06 3.08 -5.32
N VAL A 10 10.29 3.52 -6.31
CA VAL A 10 9.27 4.56 -6.16
C VAL A 10 7.90 3.93 -6.36
N VAL A 11 7.01 4.12 -5.39
CA VAL A 11 5.62 3.67 -5.45
C VAL A 11 4.70 4.87 -5.58
N ILE A 12 3.84 4.87 -6.60
CA ILE A 12 2.93 5.97 -6.91
C ILE A 12 1.51 5.60 -6.48
N GLY A 13 1.06 6.27 -5.43
CA GLY A 13 -0.28 6.07 -4.86
C GLY A 13 -0.26 5.23 -3.58
N ALA A 14 -0.82 5.80 -2.51
CA ALA A 14 -0.89 5.19 -1.18
C ALA A 14 -2.26 4.52 -0.90
N GLY A 15 -2.88 3.91 -1.90
CA GLY A 15 -3.95 2.94 -1.71
C GLY A 15 -3.40 1.64 -1.11
N HIS A 16 -4.27 0.66 -0.81
CA HIS A 16 -3.85 -0.58 -0.18
C HIS A 16 -2.73 -1.31 -0.97
N ALA A 17 -2.83 -1.38 -2.29
CA ALA A 17 -1.82 -2.01 -3.13
C ALA A 17 -0.47 -1.28 -3.05
N GLY A 18 -0.48 0.06 -3.13
CA GLY A 18 0.75 0.85 -3.04
C GLY A 18 1.37 0.78 -1.65
N VAL A 19 0.58 0.80 -0.59
CA VAL A 19 1.07 0.63 0.78
C VAL A 19 1.75 -0.74 0.95
N GLU A 20 1.12 -1.82 0.50
CA GLU A 20 1.73 -3.16 0.58
C GLU A 20 3.01 -3.26 -0.25
N ALA A 21 3.04 -2.67 -1.46
CA ALA A 21 4.23 -2.65 -2.30
C ALA A 21 5.38 -1.85 -1.65
N ALA A 22 5.08 -0.68 -1.09
CA ALA A 22 6.07 0.18 -0.43
C ALA A 22 6.64 -0.49 0.83
N LEU A 23 5.77 -1.06 1.67
CA LEU A 23 6.20 -1.78 2.87
C LEU A 23 7.04 -3.01 2.52
N ALA A 24 6.65 -3.76 1.49
CA ALA A 24 7.42 -4.92 1.04
C ALA A 24 8.81 -4.52 0.56
N ALA A 25 8.93 -3.50 -0.30
CA ALA A 25 10.20 -3.00 -0.80
C ALA A 25 11.12 -2.50 0.33
N ALA A 26 10.58 -1.71 1.25
CA ALA A 26 11.32 -1.16 2.38
C ALA A 26 11.78 -2.25 3.37
N ARG A 27 10.93 -3.24 3.66
CA ARG A 27 11.26 -4.39 4.52
C ARG A 27 12.32 -5.31 3.92
N LEU A 28 12.42 -5.37 2.60
CA LEU A 28 13.51 -6.05 1.90
C LEU A 28 14.82 -5.24 1.89
N GLY A 29 14.84 -4.06 2.49
CA GLY A 29 16.02 -3.20 2.61
C GLY A 29 16.22 -2.22 1.46
N GLY A 30 15.27 -2.11 0.53
CA GLY A 30 15.28 -1.13 -0.55
C GLY A 30 14.91 0.26 -0.04
N ARG A 31 15.70 1.27 -0.39
CA ARG A 31 15.32 2.67 -0.14
C ARG A 31 14.11 3.01 -1.00
N THR A 32 12.98 3.25 -0.37
CA THR A 32 11.67 3.34 -1.03
C THR A 32 11.03 4.71 -0.83
N LEU A 33 10.47 5.27 -1.89
CA LEU A 33 9.59 6.44 -1.84
C LEU A 33 8.15 6.01 -2.08
N LEU A 34 7.24 6.38 -1.19
CA LEU A 34 5.80 6.31 -1.41
C LEU A 34 5.28 7.73 -1.69
N ALA A 35 4.93 7.99 -2.94
CA ALA A 35 4.34 9.26 -3.37
C ALA A 35 2.81 9.17 -3.35
N THR A 36 2.14 10.13 -2.73
CA THR A 36 0.67 10.19 -2.67
C THR A 36 0.15 11.60 -2.84
N LEU A 37 -1.05 11.75 -3.35
CA LEU A 37 -1.72 13.06 -3.45
C LEU A 37 -2.13 13.63 -2.11
N SER A 38 -2.34 12.77 -1.10
CA SER A 38 -2.75 13.21 0.23
C SER A 38 -2.29 12.20 1.28
N LEU A 39 -1.57 12.67 2.28
CA LEU A 39 -1.15 11.87 3.43
C LEU A 39 -2.34 11.42 4.30
N ASP A 40 -3.45 12.12 4.22
CA ASP A 40 -4.68 11.77 4.95
C ASP A 40 -5.51 10.69 4.25
N ASN A 41 -5.08 10.23 3.07
CA ASN A 41 -5.76 9.19 2.30
C ASN A 41 -4.96 7.87 2.22
N ILE A 42 -3.89 7.73 2.99
CA ILE A 42 -3.10 6.49 3.05
C ILE A 42 -4.00 5.33 3.50
N ALA A 43 -4.06 4.27 2.71
CA ALA A 43 -4.89 3.09 2.94
C ALA A 43 -6.36 3.41 3.26
N LEU A 44 -6.92 4.47 2.67
CA LEU A 44 -8.31 4.85 2.88
C LEU A 44 -9.25 3.75 2.38
N MET A 45 -10.27 3.44 3.17
CA MET A 45 -11.40 2.60 2.76
C MET A 45 -12.53 3.48 2.20
N PRO A 46 -12.63 3.70 0.87
CA PRO A 46 -13.57 4.67 0.33
C PRO A 46 -15.02 4.20 0.38
N CYS A 47 -15.25 2.91 0.50
CA CYS A 47 -16.57 2.30 0.48
C CYS A 47 -16.91 1.68 1.84
N ASN A 48 -17.02 0.36 1.90
CA ASN A 48 -17.37 -0.37 3.13
C ASN A 48 -16.18 -0.47 4.07
N PRO A 49 -16.37 -0.31 5.39
CA PRO A 49 -15.32 -0.51 6.38
C PRO A 49 -15.09 -2.00 6.62
N SER A 50 -14.64 -2.71 5.60
CA SER A 50 -14.43 -4.16 5.70
C SER A 50 -13.29 -4.64 4.82
N VAL A 51 -12.55 -5.61 5.35
CA VAL A 51 -11.46 -6.32 4.68
C VAL A 51 -11.87 -7.78 4.47
N GLY A 52 -11.58 -8.30 3.27
CA GLY A 52 -11.90 -9.68 2.93
C GLY A 52 -13.24 -9.87 2.22
N GLY A 53 -13.86 -11.03 2.44
CA GLY A 53 -15.03 -11.48 1.71
C GLY A 53 -14.68 -12.41 0.54
N PRO A 54 -15.67 -12.87 -0.28
CA PRO A 54 -15.45 -13.80 -1.38
C PRO A 54 -14.36 -13.30 -2.35
N ALA A 55 -13.43 -14.16 -2.70
CA ALA A 55 -12.22 -13.92 -3.48
C ALA A 55 -11.22 -12.91 -2.84
N LYS A 56 -11.68 -11.91 -2.10
CA LYS A 56 -10.82 -10.88 -1.48
C LYS A 56 -10.12 -11.39 -0.22
N GLY A 57 -10.83 -12.11 0.66
CA GLY A 57 -10.24 -12.68 1.86
C GLY A 57 -9.14 -13.69 1.59
N HIS A 58 -9.20 -14.39 0.47
CA HIS A 58 -8.13 -15.30 0.02
C HIS A 58 -6.85 -14.53 -0.30
N LEU A 59 -6.97 -13.43 -1.07
CA LEU A 59 -5.83 -12.57 -1.40
C LEU A 59 -5.21 -11.92 -0.16
N VAL A 60 -6.02 -11.46 0.79
CA VAL A 60 -5.50 -10.89 2.05
C VAL A 60 -4.66 -11.92 2.81
N ARG A 61 -5.10 -13.19 2.86
CA ARG A 61 -4.33 -14.25 3.50
C ARG A 61 -3.03 -14.59 2.76
N GLU A 62 -3.04 -14.54 1.44
CA GLU A 62 -1.83 -14.75 0.65
C GLU A 62 -0.81 -13.63 0.88
N ILE A 63 -1.26 -12.38 0.92
CA ILE A 63 -0.44 -11.22 1.26
C ILE A 63 0.10 -11.34 2.68
N ASP A 64 -0.74 -11.68 3.66
CA ASP A 64 -0.37 -11.89 5.06
C ASP A 64 0.71 -12.96 5.21
N ALA A 65 0.56 -14.09 4.51
CA ALA A 65 1.54 -15.18 4.51
C ALA A 65 2.91 -14.76 3.95
N LEU A 66 2.97 -13.70 3.14
CA LEU A 66 4.19 -13.10 2.61
C LEU A 66 4.73 -11.95 3.48
N GLY A 67 4.13 -11.68 4.64
CA GLY A 67 4.52 -10.61 5.55
C GLY A 67 3.87 -9.26 5.27
N GLY A 68 2.69 -9.27 4.61
CA GLY A 68 1.91 -8.07 4.35
C GLY A 68 1.28 -7.46 5.60
N GLN A 69 0.82 -6.23 5.50
CA GLN A 69 0.33 -5.44 6.62
C GLN A 69 -1.20 -5.44 6.76
N MET A 70 -1.90 -5.58 5.66
CA MET A 70 -3.35 -5.40 5.60
C MET A 70 -4.11 -6.34 6.53
N GLY A 71 -3.68 -7.61 6.62
CA GLY A 71 -4.27 -8.60 7.52
C GLY A 71 -4.09 -8.23 8.99
N LEU A 72 -2.86 -7.90 9.38
CA LEU A 72 -2.51 -7.50 10.74
C LEU A 72 -3.30 -6.28 11.20
N THR A 73 -3.35 -5.24 10.36
CA THR A 73 -4.11 -4.03 10.68
C THR A 73 -5.63 -4.29 10.72
N ALA A 74 -6.12 -5.18 9.86
CA ALA A 74 -7.53 -5.57 9.87
C ALA A 74 -7.91 -6.33 11.13
N ASP A 75 -7.04 -7.17 11.66
CA ASP A 75 -7.27 -7.90 12.93
C ASP A 75 -7.32 -6.94 14.12
N GLU A 76 -6.42 -5.96 14.17
CA GLU A 76 -6.37 -4.95 15.23
C GLU A 76 -7.58 -4.01 15.23
N ALA A 77 -8.00 -3.57 14.03
CA ALA A 77 -9.15 -2.67 13.86
C ALA A 77 -10.50 -3.42 13.77
N CYS A 78 -10.52 -4.73 13.97
CA CYS A 78 -11.70 -5.56 13.76
C CYS A 78 -12.79 -5.30 14.81
N ILE A 79 -13.99 -4.94 14.34
CA ILE A 79 -15.20 -4.86 15.17
C ILE A 79 -15.94 -6.19 15.14
N GLN A 80 -15.98 -6.87 13.98
CA GLN A 80 -16.67 -8.13 13.78
C GLN A 80 -15.99 -8.96 12.69
N MET A 81 -15.76 -10.24 13.00
CA MET A 81 -15.28 -11.21 12.02
C MET A 81 -16.41 -12.17 11.63
N ARG A 82 -16.62 -12.40 10.33
CA ARG A 82 -17.60 -13.33 9.80
C ARG A 82 -17.02 -14.27 8.76
N LEU A 83 -17.38 -15.53 8.85
CA LEU A 83 -17.19 -16.49 7.76
C LEU A 83 -18.42 -16.43 6.85
N LEU A 84 -18.22 -16.05 5.60
CA LEU A 84 -19.27 -15.95 4.59
C LEU A 84 -19.42 -17.25 3.81
N ASN A 85 -20.60 -17.45 3.19
CA ASN A 85 -20.93 -18.60 2.34
C ASN A 85 -20.89 -19.97 3.04
N THR A 86 -21.12 -20.03 4.35
CA THR A 86 -21.09 -21.27 5.12
C THR A 86 -22.12 -22.32 4.69
N GLY A 87 -23.17 -21.93 3.97
CA GLY A 87 -24.14 -22.85 3.35
C GLY A 87 -23.71 -23.38 1.97
N LYS A 88 -22.50 -23.08 1.51
CA LYS A 88 -21.95 -23.50 0.22
C LYS A 88 -20.71 -24.38 0.42
N GLY A 89 -20.13 -24.90 -0.67
CA GLY A 89 -18.89 -25.69 -0.60
C GLY A 89 -17.72 -24.87 0.01
N TYR A 90 -16.80 -25.57 0.67
CA TYR A 90 -15.66 -24.96 1.40
C TYR A 90 -14.79 -24.03 0.55
N ALA A 91 -14.69 -24.27 -0.76
CA ALA A 91 -13.88 -23.46 -1.67
C ALA A 91 -14.35 -21.99 -1.77
N VAL A 92 -15.60 -21.69 -1.41
CA VAL A 92 -16.14 -20.33 -1.43
C VAL A 92 -16.33 -19.73 -0.02
N HIS A 93 -15.90 -20.45 1.02
CA HIS A 93 -15.86 -19.89 2.37
C HIS A 93 -14.84 -18.76 2.42
N ALA A 94 -15.24 -17.58 2.89
CA ALA A 94 -14.38 -16.42 2.93
C ALA A 94 -14.55 -15.65 4.24
N LEU A 95 -13.44 -15.32 4.87
CA LEU A 95 -13.45 -14.42 6.02
C LEU A 95 -13.70 -12.99 5.57
N ARG A 96 -14.47 -12.26 6.34
CA ARG A 96 -14.68 -10.83 6.21
C ARG A 96 -14.62 -10.18 7.59
N ALA A 97 -13.67 -9.28 7.76
CA ALA A 97 -13.55 -8.41 8.91
C ALA A 97 -14.33 -7.12 8.67
N GLN A 98 -15.23 -6.78 9.57
CA GLN A 98 -15.78 -5.44 9.69
C GLN A 98 -14.83 -4.64 10.56
N ALA A 99 -14.30 -3.53 10.08
CA ALA A 99 -13.29 -2.75 10.78
C ALA A 99 -13.83 -1.38 11.25
N ASP A 100 -13.25 -0.86 12.32
CA ASP A 100 -13.33 0.55 12.64
C ASP A 100 -12.50 1.33 11.60
N LYS A 101 -13.18 2.03 10.71
CA LYS A 101 -12.57 2.67 9.55
C LYS A 101 -11.55 3.76 9.91
N PRO A 102 -11.85 4.72 10.80
CA PRO A 102 -10.87 5.70 11.27
C PRO A 102 -9.67 5.03 11.96
N PHE A 103 -9.91 4.05 12.79
CA PHE A 103 -8.85 3.36 13.51
C PHE A 103 -7.94 2.56 12.57
N TYR A 104 -8.51 1.81 11.64
CA TYR A 104 -7.74 1.10 10.60
C TYR A 104 -6.83 2.05 9.82
N HIS A 105 -7.38 3.18 9.38
CA HIS A 105 -6.63 4.21 8.66
C HIS A 105 -5.47 4.76 9.51
N THR A 106 -5.73 5.09 10.77
CA THR A 106 -4.72 5.59 11.70
C THR A 106 -3.58 4.58 11.89
N LEU A 107 -3.90 3.32 12.11
CA LEU A 107 -2.91 2.24 12.26
C LEU A 107 -2.05 2.07 10.99
N MET A 108 -2.68 2.01 9.82
CA MET A 108 -1.95 1.89 8.56
C MET A 108 -1.03 3.07 8.31
N LYS A 109 -1.51 4.29 8.56
CA LYS A 109 -0.70 5.51 8.45
C LYS A 109 0.51 5.46 9.37
N GLN A 110 0.32 5.09 10.63
CA GLN A 110 1.41 4.94 11.59
C GLN A 110 2.45 3.89 11.17
N VAL A 111 2.01 2.75 10.65
CA VAL A 111 2.92 1.72 10.15
C VAL A 111 3.76 2.25 9.00
N VAL A 112 3.14 2.91 8.03
CA VAL A 112 3.82 3.44 6.85
C VAL A 112 4.82 4.55 7.23
N GLU A 113 4.42 5.48 8.08
CA GLU A 113 5.25 6.62 8.51
C GLU A 113 6.42 6.21 9.41
N ASN A 114 6.31 5.09 10.13
CA ASN A 114 7.39 4.59 11.00
C ASN A 114 8.24 3.48 10.35
N GLN A 115 7.95 3.10 9.11
CA GLN A 115 8.71 2.04 8.44
C GLN A 115 10.12 2.52 8.07
N GLU A 116 11.14 1.82 8.53
CA GLU A 116 12.53 2.06 8.09
C GLU A 116 12.67 1.88 6.58
N ASN A 117 13.56 2.63 5.96
CA ASN A 117 13.82 2.67 4.52
C ASN A 117 12.62 3.13 3.66
N LEU A 118 11.60 3.74 4.26
CA LEU A 118 10.43 4.25 3.55
C LEU A 118 10.25 5.75 3.79
N ASP A 119 10.43 6.52 2.74
CA ASP A 119 10.08 7.95 2.72
C ASP A 119 8.67 8.10 2.17
N VAL A 120 7.81 8.85 2.88
CA VAL A 120 6.44 9.14 2.43
C VAL A 120 6.33 10.62 2.10
N LYS A 121 5.94 10.93 0.87
CA LYS A 121 5.83 12.31 0.42
C LYS A 121 4.47 12.59 -0.24
N GLN A 122 3.93 13.76 0.10
CA GLN A 122 2.76 14.27 -0.61
C GLN A 122 3.21 14.95 -1.90
N LEU A 123 3.08 14.21 -3.00
CA LEU A 123 3.54 14.62 -4.32
C LEU A 123 2.54 14.17 -5.38
N MET A 124 2.31 15.01 -6.37
CA MET A 124 1.69 14.62 -7.63
C MET A 124 2.79 14.27 -8.62
N ILE A 125 2.86 13.01 -9.02
CA ILE A 125 3.79 12.56 -10.06
C ILE A 125 3.18 12.87 -11.42
N ASP A 126 3.90 13.64 -12.23
CA ASP A 126 3.46 14.08 -13.55
C ASP A 126 3.87 13.09 -14.65
N ARG A 127 5.11 12.57 -14.58
CA ARG A 127 5.61 11.67 -15.62
C ARG A 127 6.67 10.69 -15.15
N LEU A 128 6.78 9.60 -15.90
CA LEU A 128 7.88 8.65 -15.81
C LEU A 128 9.07 9.16 -16.64
N LEU A 129 10.28 9.01 -16.11
CA LEU A 129 11.51 9.25 -16.82
C LEU A 129 12.01 7.94 -17.41
N VAL A 130 12.20 7.93 -18.72
CA VAL A 130 12.60 6.72 -19.45
C VAL A 130 13.85 7.00 -20.28
N GLU A 131 14.88 6.20 -20.09
CA GLU A 131 16.12 6.23 -20.86
C GLU A 131 16.40 4.85 -21.46
N ASN A 132 16.73 4.82 -22.74
CA ASN A 132 17.03 3.57 -23.46
C ASN A 132 15.98 2.46 -23.30
N GLY A 133 14.69 2.83 -23.15
CA GLY A 133 13.60 1.87 -22.98
C GLY A 133 13.42 1.34 -21.55
N ALA A 134 14.17 1.85 -20.58
CA ALA A 134 14.03 1.52 -19.16
C ALA A 134 13.57 2.75 -18.36
N VAL A 135 12.71 2.52 -17.35
CA VAL A 135 12.35 3.57 -16.40
C VAL A 135 13.55 3.84 -15.51
N VAL A 136 13.91 5.13 -15.37
CA VAL A 136 15.03 5.61 -14.56
C VAL A 136 14.59 6.52 -13.42
N GLY A 137 13.30 6.85 -13.34
CA GLY A 137 12.78 7.68 -12.28
C GLY A 137 11.43 8.28 -12.60
N VAL A 138 11.06 9.27 -11.79
CA VAL A 138 9.81 10.04 -11.91
C VAL A 138 10.06 11.52 -11.74
N GLU A 139 9.18 12.34 -12.31
CA GLU A 139 9.15 13.78 -12.10
C GLU A 139 7.81 14.18 -11.51
N ALA A 140 7.85 14.96 -10.44
CA ALA A 140 6.67 15.56 -9.84
C ALA A 140 6.22 16.82 -10.57
N GLU A 141 4.94 17.19 -10.42
CA GLU A 141 4.38 18.44 -10.99
C GLU A 141 5.16 19.69 -10.56
N THR A 142 5.76 19.66 -9.38
CA THR A 142 6.63 20.72 -8.84
C THR A 142 7.99 20.83 -9.53
N GLY A 143 8.33 19.89 -10.41
CA GLY A 143 9.62 19.81 -11.10
C GLY A 143 10.71 19.05 -10.33
N GLU A 144 10.39 18.51 -9.16
CA GLU A 144 11.30 17.61 -8.42
C GLU A 144 11.47 16.29 -9.17
N VAL A 145 12.71 15.82 -9.22
CA VAL A 145 13.08 14.58 -9.90
C VAL A 145 13.59 13.56 -8.89
N PHE A 146 13.01 12.38 -8.92
CA PHE A 146 13.43 11.25 -8.11
C PHE A 146 13.90 10.13 -9.02
N GLU A 147 15.21 9.83 -8.97
CA GLU A 147 15.74 8.65 -9.65
C GLU A 147 15.28 7.37 -8.98
N ALA A 148 15.01 6.34 -9.77
CA ALA A 148 14.58 5.04 -9.25
C ALA A 148 15.01 3.91 -10.18
N LYS A 149 15.39 2.77 -9.56
CA LYS A 149 15.66 1.51 -10.30
C LYS A 149 14.35 0.82 -10.72
N CYS A 150 13.28 1.05 -9.97
CA CYS A 150 11.96 0.46 -10.21
C CYS A 150 10.87 1.47 -9.83
N VAL A 151 9.78 1.50 -10.61
CA VAL A 151 8.58 2.30 -10.32
C VAL A 151 7.36 1.38 -10.36
N ILE A 152 6.51 1.49 -9.34
CA ILE A 152 5.28 0.71 -9.15
C ILE A 152 4.08 1.65 -9.10
#